data_16ba79956320252a39064fb202304d52
#
_entry.id   16ba79956320252a39064fb202304d52
#
_cell.length_a   1.000
_cell.length_b   1.000
_cell.length_c   1.000
_cell.angle_alpha   90.00
_cell.angle_beta   90.00
_cell.angle_gamma   90.00
#
_symmetry.space_group_name_H-M   'P 1'
#
loop_
_entity.id
_entity.type
_entity.pdbx_description
1 polymer ?
#
loop_
_entity_poly.entity_id
_entity_poly.type
_entity_poly.pdbx_seq_one_letter_code
_entity_poly.pdbx_strand_id
1 'polypeptide(L)'
;MKKRSLFLLANAGSFLILYLISAFFLQDIYLPDWTAQNHYLYLWVAPFFFDLSGHHWVSVSISLGNLAGVIFGQVIGDFIVRINLAKITPEMAPGQAQQLRTHPGFLIWLGVVALFTAAGIILQKNHQED
;
A
#
# COMPACT_ATOMS: atom_id res chain seq x y z
N MET A 1 -23.92 3.47 16.00
CA MET A 1 -23.55 4.66 15.23
C MET A 1 -22.15 5.18 15.53
N LYS A 2 -21.81 5.38 16.77
CA LYS A 2 -20.47 5.91 17.16
C LYS A 2 -19.28 5.05 16.68
N LYS A 3 -19.39 3.72 16.73
CA LYS A 3 -18.31 2.83 16.24
C LYS A 3 -18.09 2.93 14.75
N ARG A 4 -19.17 2.95 13.96
CA ARG A 4 -19.10 3.08 12.50
C ARG A 4 -18.46 4.40 12.09
N SER A 5 -18.85 5.50 12.72
CA SER A 5 -18.24 6.80 12.44
C SER A 5 -16.74 6.83 12.76
N LEU A 6 -16.32 6.10 13.80
CA LEU A 6 -14.91 6.01 14.17
C LEU A 6 -14.10 5.25 13.10
N PHE A 7 -14.61 4.15 12.58
CA PHE A 7 -13.95 3.40 11.50
C PHE A 7 -13.83 4.24 10.21
N LEU A 8 -14.90 4.93 9.83
CA LEU A 8 -14.88 5.85 8.68
C LEU A 8 -13.85 6.95 8.86
N LEU A 9 -13.80 7.54 10.04
CA LEU A 9 -12.85 8.62 10.35
C LEU A 9 -11.40 8.11 10.35
N ALA A 10 -11.16 6.92 10.90
CA ALA A 10 -9.84 6.30 10.90
C ALA A 10 -9.36 6.00 9.46
N ASN A 11 -10.22 5.46 8.61
CA ASN A 11 -9.91 5.21 7.21
C ASN A 11 -9.61 6.51 6.45
N ALA A 12 -10.50 7.48 6.54
CA ALA A 12 -10.32 8.78 5.87
C ALA A 12 -9.07 9.51 6.38
N GLY A 13 -8.83 9.50 7.68
CA GLY A 13 -7.65 10.12 8.27
C GLY A 13 -6.36 9.47 7.83
N SER A 14 -6.30 8.15 7.79
CA SER A 14 -5.13 7.39 7.32
C SER A 14 -4.77 7.72 5.88
N PHE A 15 -5.74 7.71 4.98
CA PHE A 15 -5.52 8.04 3.59
C PHE A 15 -5.16 9.51 3.38
N LEU A 16 -5.83 10.42 4.09
CA LEU A 16 -5.53 11.83 4.00
C LEU A 16 -4.10 12.14 4.46
N ILE A 17 -3.68 11.58 5.59
CA ILE A 17 -2.31 11.76 6.11
C ILE A 17 -1.30 11.21 5.11
N LEU A 18 -1.49 10.00 4.61
CA LEU A 18 -0.59 9.41 3.63
C LEU A 18 -0.52 10.25 2.35
N TYR A 19 -1.67 10.72 1.87
CA TYR A 19 -1.73 11.59 0.68
C TYR A 19 -0.97 12.90 0.90
N LEU A 20 -1.20 13.60 2.00
CA LEU A 20 -0.52 14.86 2.29
C LEU A 20 0.98 14.67 2.43
N ILE A 21 1.42 13.64 3.14
CA ILE A 21 2.85 13.33 3.28
C ILE A 21 3.45 13.00 1.91
N SER A 22 2.81 12.18 1.12
CA SER A 22 3.29 11.80 -0.21
C SER A 22 3.35 12.97 -1.17
N ALA A 23 2.31 13.81 -1.19
CA ALA A 23 2.21 14.93 -2.11
C ALA A 23 3.18 16.08 -1.78
N PHE A 24 3.47 16.31 -0.50
CA PHE A 24 4.25 17.48 -0.09
C PHE A 24 5.67 17.17 0.36
N PHE A 25 5.93 16.00 0.91
CA PHE A 25 7.22 15.67 1.52
C PHE A 25 7.97 14.55 0.83
N LEU A 26 7.29 13.67 0.09
CA LEU A 26 7.87 12.46 -0.47
C LEU A 26 7.71 12.37 -2.00
N GLN A 27 7.70 13.50 -2.68
CA GLN A 27 7.51 13.58 -4.14
C GLN A 27 8.60 12.85 -4.94
N ASP A 28 9.82 12.84 -4.43
CA ASP A 28 10.97 12.21 -5.10
C ASP A 28 11.14 10.72 -4.75
N ILE A 29 10.25 10.17 -3.95
CA ILE A 29 10.30 8.78 -3.54
C ILE A 29 9.30 7.98 -4.37
N TYR A 30 9.76 6.88 -4.97
CA TYR A 30 9.02 6.13 -5.99
C TYR A 30 7.59 5.74 -5.59
N LEU A 31 7.42 5.05 -4.49
CA LEU A 31 6.11 4.51 -4.13
C LEU A 31 5.12 5.57 -3.63
N PRO A 32 5.50 6.48 -2.73
CA PRO A 32 4.65 7.60 -2.35
C PRO A 32 4.24 8.49 -3.51
N ASP A 33 5.16 8.81 -4.42
CA ASP A 33 4.86 9.60 -5.61
C ASP A 33 3.87 8.88 -6.54
N TRP A 34 4.10 7.59 -6.78
CA TRP A 34 3.21 6.75 -7.58
C TRP A 34 1.79 6.69 -7.00
N THR A 35 1.66 6.50 -5.68
CA THR A 35 0.35 6.48 -5.01
C THR A 35 -0.34 7.84 -5.05
N ALA A 36 0.40 8.93 -4.94
CA ALA A 36 -0.16 10.28 -4.99
C ALA A 36 -0.66 10.67 -6.39
N GLN A 37 0.04 10.28 -7.44
CA GLN A 37 -0.28 10.71 -8.80
C GLN A 37 -1.46 9.94 -9.43
N ASN A 38 -1.52 8.62 -9.29
CA ASN A 38 -2.30 7.80 -10.21
C ASN A 38 -3.39 6.94 -9.57
N HIS A 39 -3.28 6.57 -8.29
CA HIS A 39 -4.06 5.42 -7.80
C HIS A 39 -4.80 5.68 -6.48
N TYR A 40 -4.71 6.86 -5.96
CA TYR A 40 -5.26 7.21 -4.67
C TYR A 40 -6.79 7.05 -4.58
N LEU A 41 -7.50 7.43 -5.64
CA LEU A 41 -8.97 7.32 -5.68
C LEU A 41 -9.45 5.88 -5.51
N TYR A 42 -8.80 4.93 -6.17
CA TYR A 42 -9.16 3.51 -6.05
C TYR A 42 -8.90 2.95 -4.65
N LEU A 43 -7.83 3.39 -4.02
CA LEU A 43 -7.48 2.99 -2.66
C LEU A 43 -8.46 3.53 -1.61
N TRP A 44 -9.10 4.66 -1.89
CA TRP A 44 -10.12 5.23 -1.02
C TRP A 44 -11.47 4.50 -1.16
N VAL A 45 -11.83 4.15 -2.38
CA VAL A 45 -13.14 3.54 -2.67
C VAL A 45 -13.29 2.19 -1.98
N ALA A 46 -12.28 1.34 -2.01
CA ALA A 46 -12.38 -0.01 -1.46
C ALA A 46 -12.66 -0.03 0.07
N PRO A 47 -11.89 0.64 0.94
CA PRO A 47 -12.20 0.70 2.36
C PRO A 47 -13.56 1.29 2.68
N PHE A 48 -13.95 2.35 2.01
CA PHE A 48 -15.27 2.95 2.22
C PHE A 48 -16.40 2.01 1.80
N PHE A 49 -16.25 1.32 0.68
CA PHE A 49 -17.22 0.32 0.24
C PHE A 49 -17.40 -0.79 1.28
N PHE A 50 -16.32 -1.37 1.78
CA PHE A 50 -16.38 -2.40 2.80
C PHE A 50 -16.95 -1.89 4.13
N ASP A 51 -16.62 -0.67 4.51
CA ASP A 51 -17.13 -0.08 5.74
C ASP A 51 -18.63 0.19 5.66
N LEU A 52 -19.11 0.73 4.54
CA LEU A 52 -20.53 0.93 4.28
C LEU A 52 -21.31 -0.38 4.22
N SER A 53 -20.67 -1.45 3.76
CA SER A 53 -21.26 -2.80 3.71
C SER A 53 -21.23 -3.53 5.05
N GLY A 54 -20.74 -2.91 6.11
CA GLY A 54 -20.67 -3.51 7.45
C GLY A 54 -19.42 -4.33 7.72
N HIS A 55 -18.47 -4.38 6.79
CA HIS A 55 -17.22 -5.14 6.91
C HIS A 55 -16.08 -4.26 7.43
N HIS A 56 -16.23 -3.75 8.65
CA HIS A 56 -15.33 -2.78 9.25
C HIS A 56 -13.89 -3.29 9.41
N TRP A 57 -13.72 -4.54 9.80
CA TRP A 57 -12.39 -5.15 9.96
C TRP A 57 -11.63 -5.28 8.64
N VAL A 58 -12.34 -5.66 7.58
CA VAL A 58 -11.75 -5.70 6.23
C VAL A 58 -11.35 -4.30 5.78
N SER A 59 -12.21 -3.32 5.98
CA SER A 59 -11.96 -1.92 5.65
C SER A 59 -10.69 -1.38 6.31
N VAL A 60 -10.59 -1.50 7.62
CA VAL A 60 -9.42 -1.03 8.39
C VAL A 60 -8.15 -1.78 7.98
N SER A 61 -8.26 -3.08 7.74
CA SER A 61 -7.12 -3.89 7.32
C SER A 61 -6.58 -3.47 5.95
N ILE A 62 -7.44 -3.11 4.99
CA ILE A 62 -7.00 -2.57 3.70
C ILE A 62 -6.27 -1.24 3.90
N SER A 63 -6.79 -0.34 4.72
CA SER A 63 -6.16 0.95 5.01
C SER A 63 -4.79 0.80 5.67
N LEU A 64 -4.68 -0.03 6.69
CA LEU A 64 -3.42 -0.33 7.37
C LEU A 64 -2.45 -1.06 6.44
N GLY A 65 -2.94 -1.98 5.62
CA GLY A 65 -2.15 -2.67 4.60
C GLY A 65 -1.58 -1.72 3.57
N ASN A 66 -2.35 -0.72 3.15
CA ASN A 66 -1.86 0.32 2.25
C ASN A 66 -0.72 1.14 2.89
N LEU A 67 -0.88 1.59 4.13
CA LEU A 67 0.17 2.31 4.84
C LEU A 67 1.43 1.47 5.02
N ALA A 68 1.28 0.26 5.53
CA ALA A 68 2.40 -0.67 5.71
C ALA A 68 3.04 -1.04 4.37
N GLY A 69 2.23 -1.27 3.35
CA GLY A 69 2.70 -1.62 2.00
C GLY A 69 3.53 -0.52 1.35
N VAL A 70 3.16 0.75 1.50
CA VAL A 70 3.96 1.87 1.00
C VAL A 70 5.31 1.93 1.70
N ILE A 71 5.34 1.79 3.02
CA ILE A 71 6.57 1.84 3.80
C ILE A 71 7.48 0.64 3.46
N PHE A 72 6.97 -0.57 3.61
CA PHE A 72 7.74 -1.79 3.34
C PHE A 72 8.13 -1.93 1.87
N GLY A 73 7.23 -1.60 0.97
CA GLY A 73 7.50 -1.63 -0.46
C GLY A 73 8.63 -0.68 -0.85
N GLN A 74 8.65 0.51 -0.30
CA GLN A 74 9.71 1.48 -0.55
C GLN A 74 11.06 1.00 0.04
N VAL A 75 11.09 0.66 1.31
CA VAL A 75 12.34 0.26 2.00
C VAL A 75 12.93 -1.02 1.41
N ILE A 76 12.13 -2.05 1.24
CA ILE A 76 12.58 -3.33 0.68
C ILE A 76 12.91 -3.18 -0.80
N GLY A 77 12.10 -2.42 -1.53
CA GLY A 77 12.34 -2.13 -2.94
C GLY A 77 13.66 -1.40 -3.17
N ASP A 78 13.96 -0.38 -2.40
CA ASP A 78 15.24 0.36 -2.47
C ASP A 78 16.42 -0.57 -2.19
N PHE A 79 16.30 -1.44 -1.22
CA PHE A 79 17.32 -2.43 -0.88
C PHE A 79 17.57 -3.40 -2.04
N ILE A 80 16.52 -3.93 -2.66
CA ILE A 80 16.62 -4.83 -3.81
C ILE A 80 17.23 -4.10 -5.02
N VAL A 81 16.80 -2.89 -5.32
CA VAL A 81 17.37 -2.08 -6.40
C VAL A 81 18.86 -1.85 -6.18
N ARG A 82 19.27 -1.54 -4.96
CA ARG A 82 20.69 -1.33 -4.62
C ARG A 82 21.53 -2.59 -4.91
N ILE A 83 21.04 -3.76 -4.52
CA ILE A 83 21.71 -5.04 -4.81
C ILE A 83 21.74 -5.29 -6.33
N ASN A 84 20.66 -5.05 -7.02
CA ASN A 84 20.56 -5.29 -8.46
C ASN A 84 21.45 -4.35 -9.27
N LEU A 85 21.55 -3.09 -8.89
CA LEU A 85 22.45 -2.13 -9.55
C LEU A 85 23.92 -2.56 -9.49
N ALA A 86 24.32 -3.20 -8.41
CA ALA A 86 25.68 -3.75 -8.27
C ALA A 86 25.97 -4.93 -9.23
N LYS A 87 24.93 -5.56 -9.78
CA LYS A 87 25.05 -6.67 -10.74
C LYS A 87 25.13 -6.22 -12.19
N ILE A 88 24.85 -4.95 -12.48
CA ILE A 88 24.85 -4.42 -13.85
C ILE A 88 26.29 -4.30 -14.35
N THR A 89 26.55 -4.92 -15.51
CA THR A 89 27.84 -4.86 -16.20
C THR A 89 27.68 -4.18 -17.56
N PRO A 90 28.77 -3.59 -18.13
CA PRO A 90 28.72 -2.96 -19.46
C PRO A 90 28.36 -3.93 -20.57
N GLU A 91 28.59 -5.23 -20.36
CA GLU A 91 28.37 -6.29 -21.36
C GLU A 91 26.92 -6.80 -21.35
N MET A 92 26.11 -6.38 -20.39
CA MET A 92 24.73 -6.79 -20.25
C MET A 92 23.84 -6.24 -21.36
N ALA A 93 22.92 -7.06 -21.85
CA ALA A 93 21.89 -6.59 -22.77
C ALA A 93 21.04 -5.48 -22.13
N PRO A 94 20.64 -4.41 -22.90
CA PRO A 94 19.86 -3.29 -22.35
C PRO A 94 18.58 -3.71 -21.62
N GLY A 95 17.89 -4.75 -22.10
CA GLY A 95 16.69 -5.27 -21.45
C GLY A 95 16.95 -5.90 -20.09
N GLN A 96 18.06 -6.61 -19.92
CA GLN A 96 18.45 -7.17 -18.62
C GLN A 96 18.85 -6.09 -17.62
N ALA A 97 19.60 -5.09 -18.06
CA ALA A 97 19.95 -3.95 -17.21
C ALA A 97 18.71 -3.18 -16.76
N GLN A 98 17.72 -3.00 -17.65
CA GLN A 98 16.46 -2.35 -17.32
C GLN A 98 15.65 -3.12 -16.29
N GLN A 99 15.58 -4.44 -16.39
CA GLN A 99 14.92 -5.28 -15.39
C GLN A 99 15.55 -5.14 -14.00
N LEU A 100 16.87 -5.08 -13.93
CA LEU A 100 17.59 -4.89 -12.67
C LEU A 100 17.38 -3.50 -12.07
N ARG A 101 17.10 -2.49 -12.89
CA ARG A 101 16.81 -1.12 -12.44
C ARG A 101 15.36 -0.92 -12.02
N THR A 102 14.47 -1.83 -12.38
CA THR A 102 13.04 -1.71 -12.05
C THR A 102 12.82 -1.86 -10.55
N HIS A 103 12.11 -0.92 -9.96
CA HIS A 103 11.79 -0.93 -8.53
C HIS A 103 10.65 -1.91 -8.25
N PRO A 104 10.85 -2.92 -7.39
CA PRO A 104 9.82 -3.92 -7.10
C PRO A 104 8.80 -3.47 -6.05
N GLY A 105 8.84 -2.22 -5.63
CA GLY A 105 8.01 -1.69 -4.55
C GLY A 105 6.51 -1.88 -4.76
N PHE A 106 6.03 -1.74 -6.01
CA PHE A 106 4.62 -1.97 -6.34
C PHE A 106 4.18 -3.40 -6.03
N LEU A 107 4.96 -4.41 -6.41
CA LEU A 107 4.65 -5.81 -6.14
C LEU A 107 4.69 -6.13 -4.65
N ILE A 108 5.64 -5.56 -3.93
CA ILE A 108 5.74 -5.71 -2.47
C ILE A 108 4.54 -5.06 -1.79
N TRP A 109 4.18 -3.85 -2.18
CA TRP A 109 3.00 -3.15 -1.71
C TRP A 109 1.73 -3.97 -1.94
N LEU A 110 1.55 -4.50 -3.14
CA LEU A 110 0.39 -5.33 -3.50
C LEU A 110 0.33 -6.59 -2.62
N GLY A 111 1.46 -7.26 -2.39
CA GLY A 111 1.55 -8.43 -1.51
C GLY A 111 1.19 -8.10 -0.06
N VAL A 112 1.68 -6.98 0.47
CA VAL A 112 1.37 -6.53 1.84
C VAL A 112 -0.12 -6.19 1.98
N VAL A 113 -0.70 -5.47 1.03
CA VAL A 113 -2.14 -5.17 1.03
C VAL A 113 -2.97 -6.45 0.98
N ALA A 114 -2.58 -7.42 0.16
CA ALA A 114 -3.26 -8.70 0.07
C ALA A 114 -3.21 -9.49 1.41
N LEU A 115 -2.07 -9.53 2.08
CA LEU A 115 -1.89 -10.17 3.38
C LEU A 115 -2.75 -9.51 4.46
N PHE A 116 -2.73 -8.18 4.53
CA PHE A 116 -3.58 -7.44 5.48
C PHE A 116 -5.06 -7.63 5.21
N THR A 117 -5.47 -7.66 3.95
CA THR A 117 -6.86 -7.92 3.56
C THR A 117 -7.30 -9.31 3.98
N ALA A 118 -6.47 -10.34 3.77
CA ALA A 118 -6.74 -11.69 4.23
C ALA A 118 -6.90 -11.78 5.76
N ALA A 119 -6.02 -11.12 6.50
CA ALA A 119 -6.13 -11.02 7.95
C ALA A 119 -7.43 -10.31 8.37
N GLY A 120 -7.81 -9.25 7.68
CA GLY A 120 -9.06 -8.52 7.91
C GLY A 120 -10.30 -9.39 7.70
N ILE A 121 -10.30 -10.21 6.66
CA ILE A 121 -11.39 -11.17 6.39
C ILE A 121 -11.53 -12.19 7.54
N ILE A 122 -10.42 -12.72 8.00
CA ILE A 122 -10.39 -13.67 9.14
C ILE A 122 -10.93 -12.99 10.40
N LEU A 123 -10.46 -11.78 10.71
CA LEU A 123 -10.94 -11.01 11.86
C LEU A 123 -12.44 -10.69 11.76
N GLN A 124 -12.90 -10.31 10.59
CA GLN A 124 -14.31 -10.03 10.34
C GLN A 124 -15.18 -11.26 10.62
N LYS A 125 -14.75 -12.42 10.12
CA LYS A 125 -15.46 -13.68 10.33
C LYS A 125 -15.54 -14.03 11.81
N ASN A 126 -14.42 -13.96 12.54
CA ASN A 126 -14.38 -14.29 13.95
C ASN A 126 -15.30 -13.38 14.80
N HIS A 127 -15.40 -12.09 14.43
CA HIS A 127 -16.26 -11.14 15.16
C HIS A 127 -17.73 -11.20 14.78
N GLN A 128 -18.09 -11.89 13.69
CA GLN A 128 -19.49 -12.15 13.33
C GLN A 128 -20.05 -13.39 14.03
N GLU A 129 -19.20 -14.28 14.46
CA GLU A 129 -19.59 -15.51 15.20
C GLU A 129 -19.80 -15.26 16.71
N ASP A 130 -19.32 -14.13 17.22
CA ASP A 130 -19.55 -13.68 18.61
C ASP A 130 -20.83 -12.82 18.71
#